data_d9f7b2dd2fb5ab41c9708cbc0464245a
#
_entry.id   d9f7b2dd2fb5ab41c9708cbc0464245a
#
_cell.length_a   1.000
_cell.length_b   1.000
_cell.length_c   1.000
_cell.angle_alpha   90.00
_cell.angle_beta   90.00
_cell.angle_gamma   90.00
#
_symmetry.space_group_name_H-M   'P 1'
#
loop_
_entity.id
_entity.type
_entity.pdbx_description
1 polymer ?
#
loop_
_entity_poly.entity_id
_entity_poly.type
_entity_poly.pdbx_seq_one_letter_code
_entity_poly.pdbx_strand_id
1 'polypeptide(L)'
;MKKSATTTLAAALVAIVASTHAVRADDGIQLGPRPFYLVEGLDDGPLKEKLLRCEHGPFHKTDFSIGHRGGGTLQFPEHSDLSYRAGPRMGAGIVECDVTFTKDGNLVCRHSECDLHTTTNIVATPLNAKCTVPWTGANQNPPPQCCTSDLTLSEYKSLSAKMDASNPAATTPEGFLGGTPTWRTDLYTGRAHVMSFRESIELNRQNGVKHTPELKGATHQDRVNAIFGSQERYAQAFIDELERARVDPRDVFAQSFNLPDILYWIEHAPAFGRQAVFLDSIDPTVSPAIPRLTVGQLQDVRRRGVRIFAPPIFALLSLDAAGEIVPSEYARDIRGAGFEIITWTLERTDLRHGATGDFYYSFDPQGRAVKKDSDMYKALDVLARDVNILGIFSDWSATVTYYANCMGLK
;
A
#
# COMPACT_ATOMS: atom_id res chain seq x y z
N MET A 1 -78.91 47.16 -31.70
CA MET A 1 -78.08 47.16 -30.48
C MET A 1 -77.55 45.76 -30.32
N LYS A 2 -76.30 45.51 -30.72
CA LYS A 2 -75.63 44.21 -30.57
C LYS A 2 -74.64 44.37 -29.43
N LYS A 3 -74.73 43.54 -28.36
CA LYS A 3 -73.79 43.47 -27.26
C LYS A 3 -72.73 42.44 -27.63
N SER A 4 -71.50 42.91 -27.67
CA SER A 4 -70.33 42.04 -27.84
C SER A 4 -69.90 41.51 -26.47
N ALA A 5 -69.75 40.20 -26.33
CA ALA A 5 -69.23 39.55 -25.14
C ALA A 5 -67.74 39.23 -25.37
N THR A 6 -66.90 39.84 -24.56
CA THR A 6 -65.44 39.60 -24.60
C THR A 6 -65.13 38.47 -23.63
N THR A 7 -64.62 37.34 -24.17
CA THR A 7 -64.19 36.18 -23.36
C THR A 7 -62.66 36.30 -23.08
N THR A 8 -62.32 36.47 -21.80
CA THR A 8 -60.91 36.53 -21.35
C THR A 8 -60.46 35.13 -21.07
N LEU A 9 -59.45 34.68 -21.86
CA LEU A 9 -58.77 33.42 -21.64
C LEU A 9 -57.65 33.65 -20.62
N ALA A 10 -57.73 32.99 -19.45
CA ALA A 10 -56.63 32.94 -18.46
C ALA A 10 -55.70 31.78 -18.79
N ALA A 11 -54.48 32.10 -19.16
CA ALA A 11 -53.42 31.10 -19.37
C ALA A 11 -52.75 30.80 -18.03
N ALA A 12 -52.93 29.57 -17.53
CA ALA A 12 -52.21 29.08 -16.36
C ALA A 12 -50.80 28.62 -16.78
N LEU A 13 -49.76 29.34 -16.33
CA LEU A 13 -48.37 28.91 -16.46
C LEU A 13 -48.08 27.82 -15.38
N VAL A 14 -47.90 26.57 -15.81
CA VAL A 14 -47.37 25.51 -14.96
C VAL A 14 -45.84 25.62 -14.97
N ALA A 15 -45.23 26.10 -13.89
CA ALA A 15 -43.81 26.11 -13.69
C ALA A 15 -43.35 24.67 -13.34
N ILE A 16 -42.73 23.99 -14.30
CA ILE A 16 -42.05 22.72 -14.05
C ILE A 16 -40.71 23.04 -13.36
N VAL A 17 -40.64 22.83 -12.04
CA VAL A 17 -39.40 22.87 -11.29
C VAL A 17 -38.63 21.59 -11.65
N ALA A 18 -37.72 21.69 -12.61
CA ALA A 18 -36.74 20.64 -12.88
C ALA A 18 -35.74 20.62 -11.73
N SER A 19 -35.88 19.65 -10.83
CA SER A 19 -34.87 19.35 -9.82
C SER A 19 -33.64 18.79 -10.58
N THR A 20 -32.67 19.64 -10.85
CA THR A 20 -31.35 19.20 -11.32
C THR A 20 -30.66 18.50 -10.17
N HIS A 21 -30.83 17.19 -10.04
CA HIS A 21 -29.90 16.36 -9.30
C HIS A 21 -28.60 16.48 -10.07
N ALA A 22 -27.62 17.16 -9.50
CA ALA A 22 -26.25 17.10 -9.99
C ALA A 22 -25.82 15.63 -9.91
N VAL A 23 -25.82 14.95 -11.05
CA VAL A 23 -25.18 13.64 -11.17
C VAL A 23 -23.71 13.92 -10.87
N ARG A 24 -23.23 13.51 -9.70
CA ARG A 24 -21.78 13.46 -9.44
C ARG A 24 -21.17 12.64 -10.58
N ALA A 25 -20.18 13.20 -11.23
CA ALA A 25 -19.43 12.47 -12.24
C ALA A 25 -18.96 11.16 -11.59
N ASP A 26 -19.22 10.05 -12.24
CA ASP A 26 -18.64 8.76 -11.87
C ASP A 26 -17.12 8.92 -11.94
N ASP A 27 -16.42 8.69 -10.82
CA ASP A 27 -14.97 8.79 -10.75
C ASP A 27 -14.28 7.69 -11.59
N GLY A 28 -15.04 6.85 -12.31
CA GLY A 28 -14.55 5.78 -13.16
C GLY A 28 -13.86 4.67 -12.37
N ILE A 29 -14.23 4.46 -11.10
CA ILE A 29 -13.65 3.43 -10.25
C ILE A 29 -14.04 2.03 -10.76
N GLN A 30 -13.03 1.18 -10.95
CA GLN A 30 -13.15 -0.17 -11.50
C GLN A 30 -12.78 -1.20 -10.43
N LEU A 31 -13.74 -1.62 -9.63
CA LEU A 31 -13.50 -2.56 -8.54
C LEU A 31 -13.20 -3.99 -9.04
N GLY A 32 -13.75 -4.37 -10.20
CA GLY A 32 -13.69 -5.73 -10.68
C GLY A 32 -14.48 -6.71 -9.80
N PRO A 33 -14.40 -8.03 -10.05
CA PRO A 33 -15.26 -9.01 -9.39
C PRO A 33 -14.83 -9.37 -7.96
N ARG A 34 -13.56 -9.14 -7.58
CA ARG A 34 -13.00 -9.65 -6.31
C ARG A 34 -13.74 -9.15 -5.05
N PRO A 35 -14.06 -7.86 -4.86
CA PRO A 35 -14.76 -7.42 -3.64
C PRO A 35 -16.11 -8.12 -3.47
N PHE A 36 -16.87 -8.29 -4.55
CA PHE A 36 -18.19 -8.95 -4.53
C PHE A 36 -18.06 -10.42 -4.17
N TYR A 37 -17.13 -11.14 -4.81
CA TYR A 37 -16.81 -12.54 -4.46
C TYR A 37 -16.49 -12.71 -2.97
N LEU A 38 -15.67 -11.80 -2.40
CA LEU A 38 -15.31 -11.84 -0.99
C LEU A 38 -16.51 -11.57 -0.08
N VAL A 39 -17.41 -10.64 -0.46
CA VAL A 39 -18.63 -10.35 0.31
C VAL A 39 -19.61 -11.51 0.27
N GLU A 40 -19.84 -12.10 -0.90
CA GLU A 40 -20.70 -13.28 -1.07
C GLU A 40 -20.22 -14.46 -0.20
N GLY A 41 -18.90 -14.62 -0.09
CA GLY A 41 -18.27 -15.66 0.71
C GLY A 41 -18.31 -15.43 2.22
N LEU A 42 -18.67 -14.26 2.73
CA LEU A 42 -18.83 -14.02 4.16
C LEU A 42 -19.96 -14.88 4.75
N ASP A 43 -19.83 -15.22 6.03
CA ASP A 43 -20.93 -15.79 6.80
C ASP A 43 -22.08 -14.78 6.92
N ASP A 44 -23.32 -15.28 6.99
CA ASP A 44 -24.50 -14.42 7.12
C ASP A 44 -24.44 -13.61 8.43
N GLY A 45 -24.75 -12.33 8.34
CA GLY A 45 -24.70 -11.41 9.46
C GLY A 45 -24.67 -9.95 9.07
N PRO A 46 -24.66 -9.02 10.06
CA PRO A 46 -24.80 -7.58 9.83
C PRO A 46 -23.72 -6.99 8.90
N LEU A 47 -22.48 -7.49 8.96
CA LEU A 47 -21.40 -7.01 8.08
C LEU A 47 -21.69 -7.34 6.62
N LYS A 48 -22.01 -8.63 6.32
CA LYS A 48 -22.37 -9.08 4.97
C LYS A 48 -23.55 -8.31 4.43
N GLU A 49 -24.63 -8.20 5.22
CA GLU A 49 -25.81 -7.46 4.81
C GLU A 49 -25.53 -5.99 4.49
N LYS A 50 -24.70 -5.33 5.29
CA LYS A 50 -24.30 -3.94 5.05
C LYS A 50 -23.50 -3.79 3.76
N LEU A 51 -22.55 -4.69 3.51
CA LEU A 51 -21.73 -4.68 2.30
C LEU A 51 -22.58 -4.99 1.06
N LEU A 52 -23.48 -5.96 1.09
CA LEU A 52 -24.39 -6.28 -0.03
C LEU A 52 -25.30 -5.09 -0.39
N ARG A 53 -25.82 -4.33 0.58
CA ARG A 53 -26.64 -3.15 0.30
C ARG A 53 -25.92 -2.04 -0.49
N CYS A 54 -24.61 -2.07 -0.52
CA CYS A 54 -23.76 -1.07 -1.17
C CYS A 54 -23.21 -1.54 -2.54
N GLU A 55 -23.58 -2.73 -3.01
CA GLU A 55 -22.99 -3.36 -4.20
C GLU A 55 -23.11 -2.56 -5.50
N HIS A 56 -24.11 -1.68 -5.59
CA HIS A 56 -24.35 -0.88 -6.80
C HIS A 56 -23.65 0.49 -6.80
N GLY A 57 -22.87 0.83 -5.75
CA GLY A 57 -22.16 2.08 -5.64
C GLY A 57 -23.09 3.30 -5.45
N PRO A 58 -22.68 4.51 -5.88
CA PRO A 58 -21.43 4.84 -6.58
C PRO A 58 -20.18 4.66 -5.71
N PHE A 59 -19.03 4.34 -6.36
CA PHE A 59 -17.75 4.17 -5.67
C PHE A 59 -16.80 5.33 -6.02
N HIS A 60 -16.05 5.79 -5.01
CA HIS A 60 -15.14 6.91 -5.12
C HIS A 60 -13.77 6.53 -4.57
N LYS A 61 -12.73 7.26 -4.99
CA LYS A 61 -11.41 7.17 -4.36
C LYS A 61 -11.53 7.56 -2.88
N THR A 62 -10.76 6.87 -2.04
CA THR A 62 -10.74 7.12 -0.60
C THR A 62 -9.32 7.02 -0.06
N ASP A 63 -8.92 7.96 0.80
CA ASP A 63 -7.62 7.95 1.47
C ASP A 63 -7.47 6.77 2.44
N PHE A 64 -8.59 6.18 2.87
CA PHE A 64 -8.59 4.97 3.68
C PHE A 64 -7.98 3.77 2.92
N SER A 65 -8.08 3.73 1.58
CA SER A 65 -7.48 2.72 0.72
C SER A 65 -6.09 3.16 0.26
N ILE A 66 -5.06 2.55 0.82
CA ILE A 66 -3.66 2.81 0.49
C ILE A 66 -3.13 1.71 -0.42
N GLY A 67 -2.75 2.06 -1.64
CA GLY A 67 -2.23 1.12 -2.62
C GLY A 67 -0.79 0.70 -2.29
N HIS A 68 -0.62 -0.48 -1.69
CA HIS A 68 0.68 -1.07 -1.34
C HIS A 68 1.49 -1.39 -2.60
N ARG A 69 2.69 -0.81 -2.71
CA ARG A 69 3.60 -0.94 -3.86
C ARG A 69 2.92 -0.69 -5.22
N GLY A 70 1.98 0.29 -5.24
CA GLY A 70 1.15 0.63 -6.39
C GLY A 70 -0.32 0.22 -6.24
N GLY A 71 -0.66 -0.80 -5.42
CA GLY A 71 -2.02 -1.21 -5.06
C GLY A 71 -2.68 -2.22 -5.99
N GLY A 72 -1.94 -2.81 -6.95
CA GLY A 72 -2.44 -3.84 -7.86
C GLY A 72 -1.61 -5.13 -7.86
N THR A 73 -0.89 -5.43 -6.78
CA THR A 73 0.21 -6.41 -6.76
C THR A 73 -0.22 -7.88 -6.67
N LEU A 74 -1.52 -8.16 -6.63
CA LEU A 74 -2.01 -9.53 -6.89
C LEU A 74 -1.84 -9.94 -8.36
N GLN A 75 -1.85 -8.99 -9.30
CA GLN A 75 -1.84 -9.28 -10.73
C GLN A 75 -0.79 -8.50 -11.52
N PHE A 76 -0.24 -7.43 -10.97
CA PHE A 76 0.78 -6.60 -11.60
C PHE A 76 2.05 -6.60 -10.75
N PRO A 77 3.24 -6.56 -11.38
CA PRO A 77 4.49 -6.45 -10.63
C PRO A 77 4.48 -5.24 -9.71
N GLU A 78 4.95 -5.43 -8.48
CA GLU A 78 5.10 -4.37 -7.50
C GLU A 78 6.07 -3.29 -8.01
N HIS A 79 5.83 -2.03 -7.60
CA HIS A 79 6.65 -0.88 -8.01
C HIS A 79 6.83 -0.73 -9.53
N SER A 80 5.84 -1.19 -10.30
CA SER A 80 5.78 -1.01 -11.73
C SER A 80 4.72 0.03 -12.13
N ASP A 81 4.90 0.62 -13.31
CA ASP A 81 3.92 1.54 -13.88
C ASP A 81 2.52 0.93 -13.98
N LEU A 82 2.41 -0.38 -14.17
CA LEU A 82 1.13 -1.09 -14.24
C LEU A 82 0.42 -1.13 -12.89
N SER A 83 1.14 -1.45 -11.80
CA SER A 83 0.56 -1.45 -10.45
C SER A 83 0.09 -0.05 -10.04
N TYR A 84 0.89 1.00 -10.34
CA TYR A 84 0.55 2.40 -10.05
C TYR A 84 -0.63 2.94 -10.87
N ARG A 85 -0.95 2.33 -11.99
CA ARG A 85 -2.18 2.64 -12.74
C ARG A 85 -3.38 1.86 -12.23
N ALA A 86 -3.16 0.63 -11.76
CA ALA A 86 -4.22 -0.26 -11.28
C ALA A 86 -4.81 0.22 -9.96
N GLY A 87 -3.98 0.52 -8.94
CA GLY A 87 -4.45 0.94 -7.63
C GLY A 87 -5.40 2.15 -7.66
N PRO A 88 -5.04 3.29 -8.29
CA PRO A 88 -5.92 4.43 -8.42
C PRO A 88 -7.22 4.16 -9.20
N ARG A 89 -7.18 3.29 -10.22
CA ARG A 89 -8.39 2.85 -10.94
C ARG A 89 -9.32 2.02 -10.06
N MET A 90 -8.74 1.30 -9.11
CA MET A 90 -9.48 0.54 -8.10
C MET A 90 -9.88 1.38 -6.88
N GLY A 91 -9.60 2.70 -6.89
CA GLY A 91 -10.06 3.65 -5.90
C GLY A 91 -9.10 3.91 -4.73
N ALA A 92 -7.83 3.50 -4.82
CA ALA A 92 -6.82 3.96 -3.87
C ALA A 92 -6.72 5.49 -3.90
N GLY A 93 -6.85 6.15 -2.76
CA GLY A 93 -6.65 7.59 -2.61
C GLY A 93 -5.19 7.94 -2.34
N ILE A 94 -4.43 7.00 -1.80
CA ILE A 94 -3.00 7.13 -1.49
C ILE A 94 -2.27 5.96 -2.14
N VAL A 95 -1.05 6.19 -2.67
CA VAL A 95 -0.23 5.14 -3.29
C VAL A 95 1.20 5.20 -2.78
N GLU A 96 1.74 4.02 -2.48
CA GLU A 96 3.07 3.85 -1.92
C GLU A 96 4.16 3.68 -2.97
N CYS A 97 5.36 4.18 -2.65
CA CYS A 97 6.63 3.82 -3.28
C CYS A 97 7.67 3.57 -2.19
N ASP A 98 8.17 2.34 -2.11
CA ASP A 98 9.37 2.01 -1.35
C ASP A 98 10.59 2.60 -2.07
N VAL A 99 11.31 3.51 -1.44
CA VAL A 99 12.37 4.28 -2.07
C VAL A 99 13.74 3.77 -1.68
N THR A 100 14.50 3.32 -2.69
CA THR A 100 15.92 2.98 -2.61
C THR A 100 16.72 3.85 -3.57
N PHE A 101 17.99 3.55 -3.77
CA PHE A 101 18.90 4.40 -4.55
C PHE A 101 19.73 3.58 -5.55
N THR A 102 20.10 4.22 -6.65
CA THR A 102 21.03 3.67 -7.65
C THR A 102 22.48 4.08 -7.36
N LYS A 103 23.43 3.42 -8.03
CA LYS A 103 24.86 3.68 -7.90
C LYS A 103 25.25 5.16 -8.18
N ASP A 104 24.49 5.84 -9.03
CA ASP A 104 24.67 7.24 -9.39
C ASP A 104 23.73 8.18 -8.62
N GLY A 105 23.17 7.72 -7.46
CA GLY A 105 22.46 8.54 -6.48
C GLY A 105 21.04 8.94 -6.86
N ASN A 106 20.43 8.30 -7.86
CA ASN A 106 19.03 8.55 -8.18
C ASN A 106 18.12 7.67 -7.31
N LEU A 107 16.97 8.21 -6.92
CA LEU A 107 15.99 7.48 -6.12
C LEU A 107 15.04 6.69 -7.01
N VAL A 108 14.78 5.43 -6.64
CA VAL A 108 13.96 4.48 -7.40
C VAL A 108 12.99 3.72 -6.48
N CYS A 109 11.87 3.24 -7.05
CA CYS A 109 10.87 2.48 -6.32
C CYS A 109 11.22 0.99 -6.30
N ARG A 110 11.72 0.48 -5.18
CA ARG A 110 11.93 -0.96 -4.88
C ARG A 110 11.81 -1.24 -3.39
N HIS A 111 11.21 -2.38 -3.04
CA HIS A 111 10.97 -2.74 -1.64
C HIS A 111 12.26 -2.91 -0.84
N SER A 112 13.33 -3.40 -1.48
CA SER A 112 14.66 -3.49 -0.89
C SER A 112 15.70 -2.96 -1.86
N GLU A 113 16.81 -2.44 -1.33
CA GLU A 113 17.98 -2.12 -2.14
C GLU A 113 18.42 -3.31 -3.00
N CYS A 114 18.26 -4.55 -2.50
CA CYS A 114 18.83 -5.75 -3.09
C CYS A 114 17.79 -6.83 -3.46
N ASP A 115 16.65 -6.47 -4.03
CA ASP A 115 15.59 -7.40 -4.46
C ASP A 115 15.47 -7.58 -5.98
N LEU A 116 16.36 -6.98 -6.78
CA LEU A 116 16.19 -6.98 -8.25
C LEU A 116 16.20 -8.39 -8.86
N HIS A 117 16.84 -9.38 -8.22
CA HIS A 117 16.87 -10.76 -8.71
C HIS A 117 15.53 -11.50 -8.57
N THR A 118 14.62 -11.04 -7.69
CA THR A 118 13.29 -11.62 -7.52
C THR A 118 12.19 -10.76 -8.14
N THR A 119 12.43 -9.46 -8.35
CA THR A 119 11.42 -8.49 -8.77
C THR A 119 11.60 -7.97 -10.20
N THR A 120 12.69 -8.33 -10.87
CA THR A 120 12.99 -7.93 -12.25
C THR A 120 13.55 -9.09 -13.07
N ASN A 121 13.76 -8.85 -14.37
CA ASN A 121 14.38 -9.80 -15.28
C ASN A 121 15.92 -9.79 -15.25
N ILE A 122 16.57 -9.12 -14.29
CA ILE A 122 18.03 -8.86 -14.27
C ILE A 122 18.86 -10.13 -14.45
N VAL A 123 18.47 -11.26 -13.84
CA VAL A 123 19.17 -12.54 -13.88
C VAL A 123 19.31 -13.08 -15.32
N ALA A 124 18.34 -12.81 -16.18
CA ALA A 124 18.34 -13.19 -17.60
C ALA A 124 18.91 -12.10 -18.53
N THR A 125 19.61 -11.11 -17.98
CA THR A 125 20.23 -10.02 -18.74
C THR A 125 21.75 -9.97 -18.50
N PRO A 126 22.55 -9.29 -19.36
CA PRO A 126 23.96 -9.05 -19.09
C PRO A 126 24.25 -8.30 -17.78
N LEU A 127 23.25 -7.58 -17.21
CA LEU A 127 23.38 -6.86 -15.95
C LEU A 127 23.51 -7.80 -14.74
N ASN A 128 23.17 -9.08 -14.86
CA ASN A 128 23.44 -10.07 -13.84
C ASN A 128 24.90 -10.06 -13.38
N ALA A 129 25.84 -9.84 -14.31
CA ALA A 129 27.27 -9.78 -13.99
C ALA A 129 27.67 -8.58 -13.09
N LYS A 130 26.79 -7.58 -12.92
CA LYS A 130 26.98 -6.41 -12.05
C LYS A 130 26.45 -6.62 -10.64
N CYS A 131 25.62 -7.64 -10.42
CA CYS A 131 25.05 -7.92 -9.12
C CYS A 131 26.14 -8.11 -8.06
N THR A 132 25.90 -7.67 -6.84
CA THR A 132 26.75 -7.93 -5.67
C THR A 132 27.04 -9.43 -5.53
N VAL A 133 26.03 -10.29 -5.74
CA VAL A 133 26.16 -11.75 -5.91
C VAL A 133 25.37 -12.14 -7.16
N PRO A 134 26.04 -12.34 -8.32
CA PRO A 134 25.37 -12.78 -9.54
C PRO A 134 24.73 -14.16 -9.37
N TRP A 135 23.60 -14.38 -10.07
CA TRP A 135 23.06 -15.73 -10.21
C TRP A 135 23.96 -16.58 -11.13
N THR A 136 24.33 -17.78 -10.70
CA THR A 136 25.26 -18.68 -11.42
C THR A 136 24.71 -20.09 -11.61
N GLY A 137 23.54 -20.42 -11.03
CA GLY A 137 22.92 -21.73 -11.19
C GLY A 137 22.02 -22.13 -10.04
N ALA A 138 21.46 -23.33 -10.17
CA ALA A 138 20.54 -23.91 -9.21
C ALA A 138 21.09 -24.01 -7.79
N ASN A 139 20.26 -23.65 -6.81
CA ASN A 139 20.56 -23.79 -5.38
C ASN A 139 21.89 -23.18 -4.95
N GLN A 140 22.34 -22.10 -5.64
CA GLN A 140 23.61 -21.47 -5.27
C GLN A 140 23.60 -20.95 -3.82
N ASN A 141 24.76 -21.00 -3.18
CA ASN A 141 24.98 -20.47 -1.84
C ASN A 141 26.29 -19.65 -1.82
N PRO A 142 26.28 -18.36 -1.45
CA PRO A 142 25.11 -17.59 -1.02
C PRO A 142 24.09 -17.39 -2.15
N PRO A 143 22.81 -17.10 -1.82
CA PRO A 143 21.80 -16.82 -2.83
C PRO A 143 22.15 -15.56 -3.64
N PRO A 144 21.58 -15.38 -4.86
CA PRO A 144 21.86 -14.19 -5.66
C PRO A 144 21.40 -12.92 -4.91
N GLN A 145 22.17 -11.85 -5.08
CA GLN A 145 21.88 -10.53 -4.52
C GLN A 145 22.15 -9.46 -5.56
N CYS A 146 21.12 -8.93 -6.18
CA CYS A 146 21.19 -7.87 -7.17
C CYS A 146 20.57 -6.61 -6.60
N CYS A 147 21.37 -5.55 -6.47
CA CYS A 147 20.99 -4.33 -5.78
C CYS A 147 20.73 -3.19 -6.76
N THR A 148 19.83 -2.28 -6.44
CA THR A 148 19.62 -1.03 -7.19
C THR A 148 20.92 -0.21 -7.22
N SER A 149 21.68 -0.25 -6.12
CA SER A 149 22.98 0.40 -5.97
C SER A 149 24.15 -0.28 -6.73
N ASP A 150 23.93 -1.45 -7.35
CA ASP A 150 24.86 -2.02 -8.31
C ASP A 150 24.80 -1.33 -9.69
N LEU A 151 23.68 -0.65 -10.00
CA LEU A 151 23.34 -0.13 -11.31
C LEU A 151 23.21 1.39 -11.31
N THR A 152 23.52 2.02 -12.45
CA THR A 152 23.10 3.39 -12.74
C THR A 152 21.60 3.44 -13.02
N LEU A 153 20.98 4.63 -12.94
CA LEU A 153 19.56 4.80 -13.27
C LEU A 153 19.24 4.30 -14.68
N SER A 154 20.10 4.58 -15.66
CA SER A 154 19.90 4.15 -17.04
C SER A 154 19.88 2.61 -17.17
N GLU A 155 20.77 1.91 -16.45
CA GLU A 155 20.80 0.44 -16.42
C GLU A 155 19.58 -0.12 -15.69
N TYR A 156 19.23 0.45 -14.54
CA TYR A 156 18.01 0.08 -13.81
C TYR A 156 16.77 0.22 -14.70
N LYS A 157 16.62 1.33 -15.41
CA LYS A 157 15.49 1.60 -16.29
C LYS A 157 15.42 0.69 -17.53
N SER A 158 16.49 -0.03 -17.87
CA SER A 158 16.49 -1.03 -18.93
C SER A 158 15.88 -2.38 -18.51
N LEU A 159 15.63 -2.58 -17.23
CA LEU A 159 15.02 -3.79 -16.68
C LEU A 159 13.49 -3.78 -16.86
N SER A 160 12.92 -4.98 -17.00
CA SER A 160 11.48 -5.21 -16.90
C SER A 160 11.13 -5.70 -15.51
N ALA A 161 10.05 -5.15 -14.93
CA ALA A 161 9.51 -5.65 -13.67
C ALA A 161 8.79 -6.98 -13.87
N LYS A 162 8.84 -7.86 -12.86
CA LYS A 162 8.11 -9.14 -12.81
C LYS A 162 7.47 -9.32 -11.43
N MET A 163 6.58 -10.29 -11.29
CA MET A 163 6.03 -10.66 -9.99
C MET A 163 7.17 -11.07 -9.06
N ASP A 164 7.14 -10.57 -7.82
CA ASP A 164 8.15 -10.90 -6.81
C ASP A 164 8.07 -12.39 -6.47
N ALA A 165 9.03 -13.12 -6.99
CA ALA A 165 9.22 -14.55 -6.79
C ALA A 165 10.53 -15.02 -7.42
N SER A 166 11.02 -16.20 -7.02
CA SER A 166 12.10 -16.89 -7.68
C SER A 166 11.97 -18.41 -7.51
N ASN A 167 12.59 -19.17 -8.41
CA ASN A 167 12.73 -20.60 -8.27
C ASN A 167 14.24 -20.94 -8.07
N PRO A 168 14.72 -21.07 -6.83
CA PRO A 168 16.13 -21.34 -6.55
C PRO A 168 16.64 -22.66 -7.14
N ALA A 169 15.76 -23.63 -7.39
CA ALA A 169 16.14 -24.93 -7.96
C ALA A 169 16.28 -24.92 -9.50
N ALA A 170 15.98 -23.80 -10.14
CA ALA A 170 16.06 -23.70 -11.60
C ALA A 170 17.49 -23.75 -12.11
N THR A 171 17.68 -24.40 -13.26
CA THR A 171 19.00 -24.56 -13.92
C THR A 171 19.23 -23.53 -15.03
N THR A 172 18.23 -22.72 -15.36
CA THR A 172 18.32 -21.64 -16.37
C THR A 172 17.90 -20.30 -15.77
N PRO A 173 18.43 -19.17 -16.26
CA PRO A 173 18.02 -17.84 -15.81
C PRO A 173 16.50 -17.62 -15.90
N GLU A 174 15.89 -17.99 -17.01
CA GLU A 174 14.43 -17.86 -17.25
C GLU A 174 13.64 -18.71 -16.25
N GLY A 175 14.10 -19.92 -15.94
CA GLY A 175 13.51 -20.79 -14.94
C GLY A 175 13.60 -20.19 -13.53
N PHE A 176 14.71 -19.50 -13.20
CA PHE A 176 14.89 -18.82 -11.92
C PHE A 176 13.90 -17.68 -11.75
N LEU A 177 13.54 -16.94 -12.81
CA LEU A 177 12.58 -15.85 -12.78
C LEU A 177 11.13 -16.29 -12.53
N GLY A 178 10.84 -17.59 -12.55
CA GLY A 178 9.55 -18.17 -12.20
C GLY A 178 9.29 -18.22 -10.69
N GLY A 179 8.35 -19.08 -10.27
CA GLY A 179 8.04 -19.31 -8.85
C GLY A 179 6.94 -18.44 -8.28
N THR A 180 6.23 -17.68 -9.13
CA THR A 180 5.06 -16.88 -8.70
C THR A 180 4.06 -17.78 -7.98
N PRO A 181 3.67 -17.45 -6.73
CA PRO A 181 2.73 -18.25 -5.96
C PRO A 181 1.35 -18.28 -6.61
N THR A 182 0.62 -19.39 -6.45
CA THR A 182 -0.65 -19.66 -7.15
C THR A 182 -1.81 -18.72 -6.78
N TRP A 183 -1.66 -17.91 -5.75
CA TRP A 183 -2.63 -16.88 -5.37
C TRP A 183 -2.37 -15.51 -6.04
N ARG A 184 -1.28 -15.41 -6.81
CA ARG A 184 -0.92 -14.31 -7.71
C ARG A 184 -0.87 -14.80 -9.16
N THR A 185 -0.67 -13.91 -10.12
CA THR A 185 -0.60 -14.26 -11.54
C THR A 185 0.49 -13.50 -12.28
N ASP A 186 1.09 -14.14 -13.29
CA ASP A 186 2.05 -13.55 -14.24
C ASP A 186 1.39 -13.02 -15.52
N LEU A 187 0.05 -13.10 -15.65
CA LEU A 187 -0.66 -12.79 -16.89
C LEU A 187 -0.43 -11.36 -17.39
N TYR A 188 -0.10 -10.41 -16.51
CA TYR A 188 -0.01 -8.99 -16.83
C TYR A 188 1.40 -8.41 -16.64
N THR A 189 2.44 -9.24 -16.71
CA THR A 189 3.83 -8.80 -16.45
C THR A 189 4.58 -8.32 -17.70
N GLY A 190 4.18 -8.75 -18.91
CA GLY A 190 4.97 -8.59 -20.13
C GLY A 190 5.26 -7.14 -20.60
N ARG A 191 4.65 -6.13 -19.97
CA ARG A 191 4.85 -4.71 -20.29
C ARG A 191 5.14 -3.85 -19.05
N ALA A 192 5.47 -4.48 -17.93
CA ALA A 192 5.71 -3.77 -16.69
C ALA A 192 7.10 -3.12 -16.67
N HIS A 193 7.15 -1.82 -16.45
CA HIS A 193 8.38 -1.05 -16.36
C HIS A 193 8.69 -0.71 -14.90
N VAL A 194 9.97 -0.83 -14.53
CA VAL A 194 10.49 -0.34 -13.25
C VAL A 194 10.43 1.19 -13.20
N MET A 195 10.26 1.76 -12.00
CA MET A 195 10.01 3.19 -11.85
C MET A 195 11.10 3.88 -11.02
N SER A 196 11.49 5.09 -11.40
CA SER A 196 12.16 6.02 -10.51
C SER A 196 11.15 6.62 -9.51
N PHE A 197 11.63 7.16 -8.40
CA PHE A 197 10.76 7.84 -7.44
C PHE A 197 10.06 9.06 -8.09
N ARG A 198 10.76 9.83 -8.93
CA ARG A 198 10.17 10.92 -9.68
C ARG A 198 9.00 10.47 -10.57
N GLU A 199 9.17 9.38 -11.33
CA GLU A 199 8.11 8.86 -12.18
C GLU A 199 6.89 8.42 -11.37
N SER A 200 7.08 7.85 -10.17
CA SER A 200 5.96 7.49 -9.28
C SER A 200 5.20 8.73 -8.80
N ILE A 201 5.92 9.80 -8.43
CA ILE A 201 5.30 11.07 -8.05
C ILE A 201 4.46 11.65 -9.19
N GLU A 202 5.02 11.69 -10.40
CA GLU A 202 4.33 12.20 -11.59
C GLU A 202 3.09 11.38 -11.92
N LEU A 203 3.18 10.04 -11.85
CA LEU A 203 2.06 9.15 -12.13
C LEU A 203 0.95 9.26 -11.08
N ASN A 204 1.30 9.38 -9.80
CA ASN A 204 0.34 9.62 -8.74
C ASN A 204 -0.40 10.95 -8.93
N ARG A 205 0.31 12.03 -9.31
CA ARG A 205 -0.32 13.31 -9.63
C ARG A 205 -1.27 13.22 -10.83
N GLN A 206 -0.87 12.51 -11.91
CA GLN A 206 -1.73 12.26 -13.08
C GLN A 206 -3.01 11.50 -12.69
N ASN A 207 -2.91 10.58 -11.75
CA ASN A 207 -4.02 9.80 -11.24
C ASN A 207 -4.86 10.52 -10.17
N GLY A 208 -4.43 11.72 -9.71
CA GLY A 208 -5.11 12.48 -8.67
C GLY A 208 -5.17 11.74 -7.34
N VAL A 209 -4.04 11.16 -6.91
CA VAL A 209 -3.89 10.44 -5.64
C VAL A 209 -2.73 11.00 -4.83
N LYS A 210 -2.77 10.81 -3.52
CA LYS A 210 -1.72 11.19 -2.58
C LYS A 210 -0.57 10.19 -2.57
N HIS A 211 0.47 10.52 -1.82
CA HIS A 211 1.73 9.80 -1.79
C HIS A 211 2.03 9.29 -0.37
N THR A 212 2.42 8.03 -0.25
CA THR A 212 3.02 7.50 0.98
C THR A 212 4.35 6.81 0.68
N PRO A 213 5.38 7.59 0.29
CA PRO A 213 6.68 7.01 0.00
C PRO A 213 7.38 6.57 1.29
N GLU A 214 8.03 5.40 1.26
CA GLU A 214 8.87 4.88 2.34
C GLU A 214 10.34 5.05 2.00
N LEU A 215 11.12 5.69 2.87
CA LEU A 215 12.57 5.66 2.78
C LEU A 215 13.07 4.32 3.33
N LYS A 216 13.52 3.43 2.45
CA LYS A 216 14.01 2.10 2.83
C LYS A 216 15.35 2.17 3.53
N GLY A 217 15.51 1.38 4.58
CA GLY A 217 16.83 1.09 5.13
C GLY A 217 17.73 0.42 4.08
N ALA A 218 18.99 0.85 4.00
CA ALA A 218 19.94 0.27 3.07
C ALA A 218 20.47 -1.08 3.57
N THR A 219 20.61 -2.04 2.65
CA THR A 219 21.35 -3.29 2.90
C THR A 219 22.85 -2.99 3.02
N HIS A 220 23.32 -2.00 2.26
CA HIS A 220 24.72 -1.57 2.21
C HIS A 220 24.87 -0.11 2.68
N GLN A 221 24.94 0.10 3.99
CA GLN A 221 25.07 1.44 4.58
C GLN A 221 26.34 2.18 4.13
N ASP A 222 27.42 1.46 3.81
CA ASP A 222 28.63 2.01 3.23
C ASP A 222 28.39 2.68 1.88
N ARG A 223 27.46 2.19 1.08
CA ARG A 223 27.04 2.80 -0.20
C ARG A 223 26.24 4.08 0.02
N VAL A 224 25.37 4.12 1.03
CA VAL A 224 24.70 5.38 1.43
C VAL A 224 25.72 6.42 1.79
N ASN A 225 26.73 6.07 2.60
CA ASN A 225 27.78 7.00 2.99
C ASN A 225 28.65 7.44 1.80
N ALA A 226 28.93 6.54 0.86
CA ALA A 226 29.72 6.87 -0.33
C ALA A 226 28.95 7.79 -1.32
N ILE A 227 27.65 7.59 -1.47
CA ILE A 227 26.80 8.29 -2.46
C ILE A 227 26.25 9.60 -1.88
N PHE A 228 25.68 9.55 -0.68
CA PHE A 228 25.00 10.69 -0.06
C PHE A 228 25.84 11.38 1.02
N GLY A 229 26.86 10.72 1.56
CA GLY A 229 27.71 11.22 2.63
C GLY A 229 27.22 10.86 4.04
N SER A 230 25.92 10.73 4.27
CA SER A 230 25.34 10.28 5.55
C SER A 230 23.88 9.83 5.37
N GLN A 231 23.30 9.18 6.41
CA GLN A 231 21.89 8.81 6.45
C GLN A 231 20.96 10.04 6.40
N GLU A 232 21.30 11.11 7.10
CA GLU A 232 20.51 12.36 7.11
C GLU A 232 20.47 12.99 5.72
N ARG A 233 21.57 12.94 4.96
CA ARG A 233 21.60 13.43 3.57
C ARG A 233 20.79 12.55 2.62
N TYR A 234 20.74 11.24 2.87
CA TYR A 234 19.86 10.35 2.14
C TYR A 234 18.40 10.66 2.45
N ALA A 235 18.06 10.86 3.74
CA ALA A 235 16.73 11.30 4.16
C ALA A 235 16.37 12.70 3.59
N GLN A 236 17.33 13.61 3.43
CA GLN A 236 17.11 14.89 2.78
C GLN A 236 16.90 14.75 1.27
N ALA A 237 17.71 13.93 0.58
CA ALA A 237 17.56 13.70 -0.86
C ALA A 237 16.16 13.18 -1.23
N PHE A 238 15.55 12.38 -0.35
CA PHE A 238 14.18 11.91 -0.48
C PHE A 238 13.16 13.08 -0.42
N ILE A 239 13.30 14.00 0.53
CA ILE A 239 12.44 15.19 0.62
C ILE A 239 12.69 16.14 -0.56
N ASP A 240 13.95 16.36 -0.93
CA ASP A 240 14.31 17.21 -2.06
C ASP A 240 13.62 16.79 -3.37
N GLU A 241 13.38 15.48 -3.57
CA GLU A 241 12.70 14.99 -4.76
C GLU A 241 11.22 15.36 -4.78
N LEU A 242 10.55 15.32 -3.61
CA LEU A 242 9.17 15.76 -3.45
C LEU A 242 9.06 17.30 -3.64
N GLU A 243 10.01 18.05 -3.09
CA GLU A 243 10.07 19.52 -3.25
C GLU A 243 10.32 19.92 -4.71
N ARG A 244 11.29 19.28 -5.40
CA ARG A 244 11.56 19.51 -6.83
C ARG A 244 10.34 19.20 -7.70
N ALA A 245 9.56 18.19 -7.33
CA ALA A 245 8.31 17.86 -7.99
C ALA A 245 7.15 18.79 -7.59
N ARG A 246 7.36 19.70 -6.62
CA ARG A 246 6.34 20.62 -6.09
C ARG A 246 5.09 19.88 -5.60
N VAL A 247 5.27 18.78 -4.90
CA VAL A 247 4.17 18.06 -4.24
C VAL A 247 3.71 18.89 -3.04
N ASP A 248 2.38 19.03 -2.86
CA ASP A 248 1.85 19.65 -1.65
C ASP A 248 2.19 18.74 -0.45
N PRO A 249 2.89 19.23 0.58
CA PRO A 249 3.21 18.41 1.74
C PRO A 249 2.00 17.78 2.44
N ARG A 250 0.80 18.36 2.28
CA ARG A 250 -0.45 17.80 2.81
C ARG A 250 -0.89 16.51 2.10
N ASP A 251 -0.36 16.26 0.91
CA ASP A 251 -0.62 15.05 0.12
C ASP A 251 0.48 13.99 0.29
N VAL A 252 1.42 14.17 1.25
CA VAL A 252 2.54 13.25 1.47
C VAL A 252 2.53 12.70 2.89
N PHE A 253 2.53 11.38 2.99
CA PHE A 253 2.72 10.61 4.21
C PHE A 253 4.09 9.91 4.13
N ALA A 254 5.18 10.67 4.32
CA ALA A 254 6.54 10.14 4.28
C ALA A 254 6.76 9.12 5.41
N GLN A 255 7.26 7.93 5.09
CA GLN A 255 7.38 6.86 6.08
C GLN A 255 8.78 6.24 6.14
N SER A 256 9.15 5.72 7.30
CA SER A 256 10.38 4.95 7.52
C SER A 256 10.25 4.07 8.75
N PHE A 257 10.92 2.91 8.74
CA PHE A 257 11.18 2.07 9.93
C PHE A 257 12.29 2.66 10.81
N ASN A 258 13.08 3.60 10.29
CA ASN A 258 14.17 4.24 11.02
C ASN A 258 13.66 5.51 11.71
N LEU A 259 13.45 5.46 13.02
CA LEU A 259 12.98 6.62 13.80
C LEU A 259 13.85 7.88 13.60
N PRO A 260 15.19 7.82 13.52
CA PRO A 260 16.03 8.97 13.16
C PRO A 260 15.62 9.70 11.88
N ASP A 261 15.20 9.00 10.81
CA ASP A 261 14.74 9.64 9.57
C ASP A 261 13.47 10.46 9.81
N ILE A 262 12.50 9.89 10.54
CA ILE A 262 11.25 10.56 10.90
C ILE A 262 11.52 11.84 11.71
N LEU A 263 12.41 11.76 12.69
CA LEU A 263 12.77 12.89 13.53
C LEU A 263 13.53 13.96 12.74
N TYR A 264 14.40 13.54 11.82
CA TYR A 264 15.08 14.44 10.88
C TYR A 264 14.05 15.25 10.07
N TRP A 265 13.04 14.61 9.51
CA TRP A 265 12.00 15.31 8.75
C TRP A 265 11.14 16.24 9.62
N ILE A 266 10.82 15.83 10.85
CA ILE A 266 10.10 16.70 11.79
C ILE A 266 10.88 17.99 12.07
N GLU A 267 12.20 17.89 12.23
CA GLU A 267 13.07 19.02 12.56
C GLU A 267 13.45 19.88 11.33
N HIS A 268 13.84 19.23 10.22
CA HIS A 268 14.49 19.92 9.08
C HIS A 268 13.55 20.11 7.88
N ALA A 269 12.46 19.34 7.78
CA ALA A 269 11.44 19.45 6.75
C ALA A 269 10.02 19.41 7.36
N PRO A 270 9.68 20.34 8.29
CA PRO A 270 8.48 20.24 9.14
C PRO A 270 7.16 20.23 8.35
N ALA A 271 7.15 20.74 7.12
CA ALA A 271 5.97 20.69 6.25
C ALA A 271 5.61 19.23 5.90
N PHE A 272 6.59 18.38 5.59
CA PHE A 272 6.44 16.93 5.34
C PHE A 272 6.44 16.13 6.64
N GLY A 273 7.31 16.49 7.60
CA GLY A 273 7.42 15.80 8.89
C GLY A 273 6.16 15.84 9.75
N ARG A 274 5.24 16.79 9.51
CA ARG A 274 3.99 16.93 10.28
C ARG A 274 3.13 15.69 10.24
N GLN A 275 3.11 14.98 9.14
CA GLN A 275 2.35 13.74 8.93
C GLN A 275 3.25 12.56 8.52
N ALA A 276 4.54 12.63 8.92
CA ALA A 276 5.44 11.50 8.75
C ALA A 276 4.95 10.29 9.55
N VAL A 277 5.12 9.11 8.97
CA VAL A 277 4.63 7.84 9.48
C VAL A 277 5.79 7.00 9.99
N PHE A 278 5.82 6.71 11.28
CA PHE A 278 6.79 5.78 11.85
C PHE A 278 6.26 4.34 11.75
N LEU A 279 6.92 3.54 10.93
CA LEU A 279 6.61 2.12 10.74
C LEU A 279 7.15 1.29 11.91
N ASP A 280 6.33 0.40 12.44
CA ASP A 280 6.73 -0.52 13.53
C ASP A 280 7.44 -1.74 12.96
N SER A 281 8.64 -1.98 13.45
CA SER A 281 9.48 -3.12 13.05
C SER A 281 9.18 -4.41 13.81
N ILE A 282 8.10 -4.47 14.61
CA ILE A 282 7.70 -5.67 15.35
C ILE A 282 7.68 -6.89 14.43
N ASP A 283 8.43 -7.92 14.79
CA ASP A 283 8.49 -9.17 14.04
C ASP A 283 8.75 -10.37 14.97
N PRO A 284 7.75 -11.21 15.21
CA PRO A 284 7.89 -12.41 16.03
C PRO A 284 8.55 -13.57 15.28
N THR A 285 8.76 -13.47 13.95
CA THR A 285 9.24 -14.58 13.10
C THR A 285 10.76 -14.61 12.96
N VAL A 286 11.44 -13.49 13.25
CA VAL A 286 12.92 -13.42 13.20
C VAL A 286 13.56 -13.87 14.51
N SER A 287 14.85 -14.17 14.48
CA SER A 287 15.60 -14.58 15.68
C SER A 287 16.83 -13.68 15.90
N PRO A 288 16.92 -12.94 17.00
CA PRO A 288 15.89 -12.80 18.05
C PRO A 288 14.66 -12.05 17.56
N ALA A 289 13.48 -12.39 18.08
CA ALA A 289 12.24 -11.70 17.74
C ALA A 289 12.31 -10.20 18.07
N ILE A 290 11.76 -9.35 17.20
CA ILE A 290 11.66 -7.92 17.45
C ILE A 290 10.37 -7.66 18.25
N PRO A 291 10.47 -7.21 19.53
CA PRO A 291 9.32 -7.03 20.39
C PRO A 291 8.52 -5.76 20.02
N ARG A 292 7.26 -5.71 20.46
CA ARG A 292 6.45 -4.48 20.46
C ARG A 292 7.09 -3.40 21.34
N LEU A 293 6.85 -2.14 20.99
CA LEU A 293 7.23 -1.02 21.85
C LEU A 293 6.42 -1.05 23.15
N THR A 294 7.08 -0.76 24.26
CA THR A 294 6.40 -0.55 25.55
C THR A 294 5.61 0.74 25.56
N VAL A 295 4.64 0.88 26.46
CA VAL A 295 3.85 2.12 26.64
C VAL A 295 4.77 3.34 26.86
N GLY A 296 5.85 3.17 27.64
CA GLY A 296 6.82 4.25 27.89
C GLY A 296 7.56 4.67 26.60
N GLN A 297 7.95 3.71 25.76
CA GLN A 297 8.59 3.99 24.46
C GLN A 297 7.60 4.66 23.49
N LEU A 298 6.35 4.19 23.40
CA LEU A 298 5.31 4.83 22.61
C LEU A 298 5.10 6.29 23.01
N GLN A 299 4.98 6.55 24.32
CA GLN A 299 4.86 7.91 24.85
C GLN A 299 6.08 8.78 24.55
N ASP A 300 7.30 8.22 24.59
CA ASP A 300 8.51 8.94 24.22
C ASP A 300 8.50 9.33 22.74
N VAL A 301 8.26 8.40 21.84
CA VAL A 301 8.15 8.64 20.41
C VAL A 301 7.09 9.71 20.13
N ARG A 302 5.93 9.64 20.80
CA ARG A 302 4.85 10.63 20.66
C ARG A 302 5.28 12.03 21.13
N ARG A 303 5.98 12.15 22.26
CA ARG A 303 6.52 13.44 22.77
C ARG A 303 7.53 14.07 21.80
N ARG A 304 8.30 13.25 21.07
CA ARG A 304 9.26 13.70 20.06
C ARG A 304 8.62 14.22 18.77
N GLY A 305 7.27 14.24 18.68
CA GLY A 305 6.53 14.87 17.61
C GLY A 305 5.91 13.90 16.58
N VAL A 306 6.20 12.60 16.65
CA VAL A 306 5.60 11.60 15.77
C VAL A 306 4.10 11.51 16.05
N ARG A 307 3.27 11.60 15.00
CA ARG A 307 1.80 11.60 15.12
C ARG A 307 1.16 10.33 14.61
N ILE A 308 1.70 9.76 13.54
CA ILE A 308 1.17 8.57 12.88
C ILE A 308 2.13 7.42 13.13
N PHE A 309 1.59 6.31 13.63
CA PHE A 309 2.32 5.08 13.88
C PHE A 309 1.72 3.95 13.06
N ALA A 310 2.55 3.12 12.43
CA ALA A 310 2.07 2.13 11.48
C ALA A 310 2.58 0.71 11.79
N PRO A 311 1.91 -0.04 12.66
CA PRO A 311 2.19 -1.45 12.91
C PRO A 311 1.54 -2.37 11.85
N PRO A 312 2.05 -3.61 11.68
CA PRO A 312 1.38 -4.63 10.88
C PRO A 312 0.04 -5.03 11.48
N ILE A 313 -0.88 -5.53 10.64
CA ILE A 313 -2.26 -5.84 11.08
C ILE A 313 -2.30 -6.84 12.23
N PHE A 314 -1.41 -7.84 12.25
CA PHE A 314 -1.40 -8.83 13.34
C PHE A 314 -1.13 -8.22 14.72
N ALA A 315 -0.39 -7.11 14.77
CA ALA A 315 -0.08 -6.44 16.04
C ALA A 315 -1.29 -5.70 16.63
N LEU A 316 -2.24 -5.32 15.77
CA LEU A 316 -3.44 -4.57 16.16
C LEU A 316 -4.63 -5.46 16.50
N LEU A 317 -4.60 -6.73 16.16
CA LEU A 317 -5.69 -7.68 16.32
C LEU A 317 -5.35 -8.79 17.31
N SER A 318 -6.37 -9.36 17.90
CA SER A 318 -6.31 -10.52 18.80
C SER A 318 -7.65 -11.26 18.73
N LEU A 319 -7.73 -12.46 19.30
CA LEU A 319 -8.98 -13.16 19.48
C LEU A 319 -9.44 -13.09 20.93
N ASP A 320 -10.73 -12.90 21.15
CA ASP A 320 -11.35 -13.03 22.46
C ASP A 320 -11.57 -14.51 22.85
N ALA A 321 -12.20 -14.74 24.01
CA ALA A 321 -12.48 -16.09 24.51
C ALA A 321 -13.47 -16.88 23.63
N ALA A 322 -14.35 -16.17 22.89
CA ALA A 322 -15.28 -16.77 21.92
C ALA A 322 -14.63 -17.09 20.56
N GLY A 323 -13.42 -16.58 20.33
CA GLY A 323 -12.69 -16.70 19.08
C GLY A 323 -13.04 -15.61 18.08
N GLU A 324 -13.69 -14.53 18.50
CA GLU A 324 -14.00 -13.39 17.67
C GLU A 324 -12.78 -12.43 17.59
N ILE A 325 -12.64 -11.76 16.42
CA ILE A 325 -11.57 -10.78 16.21
C ILE A 325 -11.87 -9.53 17.01
N VAL A 326 -10.91 -9.07 17.81
CA VAL A 326 -11.01 -7.87 18.64
C VAL A 326 -9.70 -7.05 18.57
N PRO A 327 -9.71 -5.75 18.93
CA PRO A 327 -8.49 -4.97 19.08
C PRO A 327 -7.54 -5.61 20.11
N SER A 328 -6.25 -5.69 19.77
CA SER A 328 -5.22 -6.18 20.69
C SER A 328 -4.98 -5.21 21.86
N GLU A 329 -4.29 -5.66 22.89
CA GLU A 329 -3.79 -4.78 23.97
C GLU A 329 -2.86 -3.69 23.37
N TYR A 330 -1.99 -4.07 22.44
CA TYR A 330 -1.07 -3.15 21.79
C TYR A 330 -1.78 -2.05 21.00
N ALA A 331 -2.88 -2.38 20.31
CA ALA A 331 -3.72 -1.37 19.64
C ALA A 331 -4.26 -0.32 20.63
N ARG A 332 -4.69 -0.78 21.82
CA ARG A 332 -5.14 0.11 22.90
C ARG A 332 -4.00 0.97 23.46
N ASP A 333 -2.81 0.40 23.63
CA ASP A 333 -1.61 1.11 24.10
C ASP A 333 -1.21 2.23 23.13
N ILE A 334 -1.20 1.94 21.81
CA ILE A 334 -0.88 2.91 20.76
C ILE A 334 -1.90 4.06 20.76
N ARG A 335 -3.19 3.73 20.81
CA ARG A 335 -4.27 4.75 20.88
C ARG A 335 -4.19 5.54 22.19
N GLY A 336 -3.91 4.89 23.32
CA GLY A 336 -3.72 5.53 24.62
C GLY A 336 -2.52 6.48 24.68
N ALA A 337 -1.48 6.22 23.90
CA ALA A 337 -0.35 7.12 23.72
C ALA A 337 -0.67 8.32 22.81
N GLY A 338 -1.83 8.35 22.14
CA GLY A 338 -2.31 9.47 21.33
C GLY A 338 -1.86 9.42 19.88
N PHE A 339 -1.52 8.25 19.33
CA PHE A 339 -1.23 8.09 17.91
C PHE A 339 -2.48 7.95 17.07
N GLU A 340 -2.41 8.48 15.86
CA GLU A 340 -3.18 8.02 14.71
C GLU A 340 -2.51 6.78 14.12
N ILE A 341 -3.28 5.86 13.56
CA ILE A 341 -2.78 4.56 13.10
C ILE A 341 -3.05 4.38 11.62
N ILE A 342 -2.00 4.07 10.84
CA ILE A 342 -2.07 3.43 9.53
C ILE A 342 -1.57 1.99 9.71
N THR A 343 -2.09 1.01 8.97
CA THR A 343 -1.65 -0.39 9.13
C THR A 343 -1.41 -1.10 7.80
N TRP A 344 -0.65 -2.18 7.81
CA TRP A 344 -0.19 -2.93 6.65
C TRP A 344 -0.16 -4.44 6.93
N THR A 345 -0.43 -5.32 6.02
CA THR A 345 -0.97 -5.23 4.67
C THR A 345 -2.11 -6.25 4.52
N LEU A 346 -3.26 -5.85 3.96
CA LEU A 346 -4.47 -6.67 4.00
C LEU A 346 -4.38 -7.96 3.16
N GLU A 347 -3.93 -7.88 1.91
CA GLU A 347 -4.07 -8.96 0.92
C GLU A 347 -2.75 -9.62 0.53
N ARG A 348 -1.71 -9.52 1.38
CA ARG A 348 -0.41 -10.12 1.10
C ARG A 348 -0.27 -11.55 1.67
N THR A 349 -1.38 -12.25 1.80
CA THR A 349 -1.48 -13.61 2.34
C THR A 349 -2.45 -14.44 1.51
N ASP A 350 -2.14 -15.72 1.30
CA ASP A 350 -3.07 -16.69 0.71
C ASP A 350 -4.07 -17.19 1.77
N LEU A 351 -5.20 -16.52 1.86
CA LEU A 351 -6.27 -16.89 2.81
C LEU A 351 -7.32 -17.87 2.24
N ARG A 352 -7.13 -18.43 1.04
CA ARG A 352 -8.10 -19.36 0.45
C ARG A 352 -8.36 -20.60 1.32
N HIS A 353 -7.41 -20.92 2.19
CA HIS A 353 -7.48 -22.05 3.14
C HIS A 353 -7.40 -21.59 4.61
N GLY A 354 -7.68 -20.32 4.88
CA GLY A 354 -7.61 -19.71 6.19
C GLY A 354 -6.20 -19.21 6.59
N ALA A 355 -6.15 -18.52 7.70
CA ALA A 355 -4.88 -18.02 8.27
C ALA A 355 -4.16 -19.15 9.01
N THR A 356 -3.14 -19.73 8.40
CA THR A 356 -2.30 -20.75 9.03
C THR A 356 -0.82 -20.37 8.89
N GLY A 357 -0.22 -19.86 9.97
CA GLY A 357 1.23 -19.60 10.03
C GLY A 357 1.73 -18.45 9.17
N ASP A 358 0.85 -17.59 8.66
CA ASP A 358 1.22 -16.40 7.89
C ASP A 358 1.56 -15.22 8.79
N PHE A 359 2.50 -14.37 8.33
CA PHE A 359 2.95 -13.19 9.07
C PHE A 359 1.79 -12.21 9.39
N TYR A 360 1.02 -11.80 8.37
CA TYR A 360 0.02 -10.74 8.53
C TYR A 360 -1.20 -11.15 9.34
N TYR A 361 -1.51 -12.44 9.39
CA TYR A 361 -2.65 -13.00 10.13
C TYR A 361 -2.21 -13.88 11.32
N SER A 362 -0.97 -13.71 11.80
CA SER A 362 -0.43 -14.48 12.93
C SER A 362 -1.13 -14.22 14.27
N PHE A 363 -2.05 -13.26 14.36
CA PHE A 363 -2.95 -13.11 15.51
C PHE A 363 -3.97 -14.29 15.62
N ASP A 364 -4.18 -15.04 14.54
CA ASP A 364 -5.04 -16.23 14.47
C ASP A 364 -4.26 -17.44 13.90
N PRO A 365 -3.24 -17.95 14.61
CA PRO A 365 -2.35 -18.98 14.08
C PRO A 365 -3.03 -20.34 13.86
N GLN A 366 -4.25 -20.52 14.36
CA GLN A 366 -5.04 -21.74 14.23
C GLN A 366 -6.21 -21.62 13.22
N GLY A 367 -6.38 -20.43 12.59
CA GLY A 367 -7.47 -20.17 11.66
C GLY A 367 -8.87 -20.31 12.30
N ARG A 368 -9.03 -19.88 13.57
CA ARG A 368 -10.32 -19.98 14.26
C ARG A 368 -11.33 -18.93 13.76
N ALA A 369 -10.87 -17.74 13.50
CA ALA A 369 -11.65 -16.59 13.04
C ALA A 369 -11.51 -16.36 11.52
N VAL A 370 -10.29 -16.53 10.98
CA VAL A 370 -9.96 -16.33 9.57
C VAL A 370 -9.83 -17.71 8.90
N LYS A 371 -10.93 -18.21 8.38
CA LYS A 371 -11.06 -19.58 7.80
C LYS A 371 -11.01 -19.60 6.27
N LYS A 372 -11.22 -18.46 5.65
CA LYS A 372 -11.30 -18.27 4.18
C LYS A 372 -10.94 -16.83 3.83
N ASP A 373 -10.66 -16.57 2.58
CA ASP A 373 -10.25 -15.25 2.09
C ASP A 373 -11.30 -14.14 2.35
N SER A 374 -12.58 -14.46 2.34
CA SER A 374 -13.67 -13.53 2.68
C SER A 374 -13.56 -12.96 4.11
N ASP A 375 -12.98 -13.72 5.04
CA ASP A 375 -12.86 -13.31 6.44
C ASP A 375 -11.89 -12.13 6.65
N MET A 376 -11.11 -11.75 5.61
CA MET A 376 -10.33 -10.51 5.66
C MET A 376 -11.22 -9.27 5.89
N TYR A 377 -12.49 -9.29 5.46
CA TYR A 377 -13.41 -8.21 5.76
C TYR A 377 -13.80 -8.13 7.25
N LYS A 378 -13.77 -9.26 7.99
CA LYS A 378 -13.97 -9.24 9.45
C LYS A 378 -12.78 -8.54 10.13
N ALA A 379 -11.55 -8.87 9.72
CA ALA A 379 -10.36 -8.20 10.22
C ALA A 379 -10.36 -6.69 9.87
N LEU A 380 -10.71 -6.35 8.64
CA LEU A 380 -10.82 -4.96 8.17
C LEU A 380 -11.89 -4.18 8.95
N ASP A 381 -13.04 -4.80 9.27
CA ASP A 381 -14.12 -4.16 10.04
C ASP A 381 -13.67 -3.80 11.46
N VAL A 382 -12.98 -4.71 12.15
CA VAL A 382 -12.41 -4.45 13.48
C VAL A 382 -11.32 -3.37 13.42
N LEU A 383 -10.42 -3.42 12.44
CA LEU A 383 -9.39 -2.38 12.25
C LEU A 383 -10.01 -1.00 12.00
N ALA A 384 -11.00 -0.92 11.14
CA ALA A 384 -11.64 0.34 10.78
C ALA A 384 -12.48 0.94 11.90
N ARG A 385 -13.28 0.11 12.59
CA ARG A 385 -14.31 0.60 13.52
C ARG A 385 -13.87 0.59 14.98
N ASP A 386 -13.16 -0.45 15.39
CA ASP A 386 -12.83 -0.66 16.80
C ASP A 386 -11.41 -0.18 17.11
N VAL A 387 -10.42 -0.43 16.24
CA VAL A 387 -9.09 0.16 16.33
C VAL A 387 -9.11 1.62 15.87
N ASN A 388 -10.01 1.98 14.94
CA ASN A 388 -10.18 3.31 14.36
C ASN A 388 -8.90 3.79 13.63
N ILE A 389 -8.45 2.99 12.64
CA ILE A 389 -7.30 3.33 11.80
C ILE A 389 -7.66 4.44 10.79
N LEU A 390 -6.65 5.22 10.37
CA LEU A 390 -6.78 6.24 9.31
C LEU A 390 -6.86 5.62 7.91
N GLY A 391 -6.16 4.50 7.71
CA GLY A 391 -6.09 3.81 6.43
C GLY A 391 -5.32 2.51 6.54
N ILE A 392 -5.40 1.70 5.48
CA ILE A 392 -4.74 0.40 5.40
C ILE A 392 -4.12 0.16 4.03
N PHE A 393 -2.91 -0.37 4.04
CA PHE A 393 -2.23 -0.84 2.84
C PHE A 393 -2.89 -2.11 2.29
N SER A 394 -3.06 -2.17 0.98
CA SER A 394 -3.66 -3.30 0.28
C SER A 394 -2.94 -3.62 -1.02
N ASP A 395 -2.68 -4.91 -1.26
CA ASP A 395 -2.14 -5.42 -2.52
C ASP A 395 -3.20 -5.45 -3.64
N TRP A 396 -4.48 -5.22 -3.30
CA TRP A 396 -5.59 -5.09 -4.25
C TRP A 396 -6.59 -4.04 -3.77
N SER A 397 -6.32 -2.78 -4.10
CA SER A 397 -7.01 -1.62 -3.56
C SER A 397 -8.54 -1.68 -3.66
N ALA A 398 -9.09 -2.40 -4.65
CA ALA A 398 -10.54 -2.56 -4.82
C ALA A 398 -11.23 -3.13 -3.56
N THR A 399 -10.58 -4.05 -2.85
CA THR A 399 -11.14 -4.67 -1.63
C THR A 399 -11.37 -3.63 -0.55
N VAL A 400 -10.35 -2.82 -0.26
CA VAL A 400 -10.43 -1.76 0.75
C VAL A 400 -11.34 -0.63 0.29
N THR A 401 -11.26 -0.23 -0.99
CA THR A 401 -12.11 0.82 -1.56
C THR A 401 -13.60 0.47 -1.46
N TYR A 402 -13.98 -0.77 -1.80
CA TYR A 402 -15.34 -1.25 -1.66
C TYR A 402 -15.83 -1.10 -0.21
N TYR A 403 -15.08 -1.67 0.73
CA TYR A 403 -15.39 -1.59 2.15
C TYR A 403 -15.53 -0.13 2.62
N ALA A 404 -14.56 0.71 2.32
CA ALA A 404 -14.54 2.10 2.77
C ALA A 404 -15.76 2.89 2.26
N ASN A 405 -16.13 2.72 0.98
CA ASN A 405 -17.32 3.36 0.43
C ASN A 405 -18.60 2.88 1.13
N CYS A 406 -18.74 1.58 1.38
CA CYS A 406 -19.90 1.01 2.08
C CYS A 406 -20.01 1.46 3.54
N MET A 407 -18.90 1.78 4.17
CA MET A 407 -18.84 2.26 5.55
C MET A 407 -18.82 3.79 5.68
N GLY A 408 -18.72 4.52 4.55
CA GLY A 408 -18.65 5.98 4.53
C GLY A 408 -17.30 6.54 4.98
N LEU A 409 -16.22 5.76 4.87
CA LEU A 409 -14.86 6.19 5.15
C LEU A 409 -14.27 6.96 3.96
N LYS A 410 -13.47 8.00 4.26
CA LYS A 410 -12.90 8.91 3.24
C LYS A 410 -11.41 8.70 3.08
#